data_f1b82c85fe14c18fd79988d9d7e5afe3
#
_entry.id   f1b82c85fe14c18fd79988d9d7e5afe3
#
_cell.length_a   1.000
_cell.length_b   1.000
_cell.length_c   1.000
_cell.angle_alpha   90.00
_cell.angle_beta   90.00
_cell.angle_gamma   90.00
#
_symmetry.space_group_name_H-M   'P 1'
#
loop_
_entity.id
_entity.type
_entity.pdbx_description
1 polymer ?
#
loop_
_entity_poly.entity_id
_entity_poly.type
_entity_poly.pdbx_seq_one_letter_code
_entity_poly.pdbx_strand_id
1 'polypeptide(L)'
;MRIIKFEPKYRDDLIFMILEAKNALGRVPGLNEDLLDIQQNYFDKGDMFWIAIDDNDRVIGSVGYNSIPNSNDVVLHRLFVKNNLKNQGIGTALLKTAEEHLISIGKKAAVVHLGNKEHFYESWQFYPKHGYVEFEPNYMRKELFKSMK
;
A
#
# COMPACT_ATOMS: atom_id res chain seq x y z
N MET A 1 -0.99 9.56 -15.15
CA MET A 1 -0.48 8.70 -14.06
C MET A 1 -0.17 7.31 -14.58
N ARG A 2 0.96 6.74 -14.17
CA ARG A 2 1.31 5.34 -14.43
C ARG A 2 1.63 4.65 -13.11
N ILE A 3 1.21 3.39 -12.97
CA ILE A 3 1.60 2.56 -11.83
C ILE A 3 2.64 1.56 -12.34
N ILE A 4 3.82 1.56 -11.71
CA ILE A 4 4.94 0.71 -12.10
C ILE A 4 5.48 -0.02 -10.88
N LYS A 5 6.24 -1.09 -11.12
CA LYS A 5 7.04 -1.71 -10.07
C LYS A 5 8.09 -0.71 -9.62
N PHE A 6 8.38 -0.68 -8.32
CA PHE A 6 9.38 0.23 -7.78
C PHE A 6 10.75 -0.01 -8.44
N GLU A 7 11.46 1.09 -8.71
CA GLU A 7 12.85 1.08 -9.17
C GLU A 7 13.69 1.97 -8.25
N PRO A 8 14.95 1.62 -7.98
CA PRO A 8 15.79 2.34 -7.01
C PRO A 8 15.93 3.83 -7.24
N LYS A 9 15.83 4.29 -8.48
CA LYS A 9 15.94 5.73 -8.78
C LYS A 9 14.84 6.57 -8.14
N TYR A 10 13.73 5.94 -7.71
CA TYR A 10 12.60 6.64 -7.10
C TYR A 10 12.65 6.62 -5.58
N ARG A 11 13.67 5.99 -4.96
CA ARG A 11 13.70 5.80 -3.51
C ARG A 11 13.52 7.09 -2.71
N ASP A 12 14.31 8.09 -3.03
CA ASP A 12 14.31 9.33 -2.23
C ASP A 12 13.01 10.12 -2.43
N ASP A 13 12.51 10.16 -3.65
CA ASP A 13 11.23 10.82 -3.93
C ASP A 13 10.06 10.09 -3.26
N LEU A 14 10.09 8.76 -3.24
CA LEU A 14 9.10 7.95 -2.53
C LEU A 14 9.12 8.27 -1.03
N ILE A 15 10.30 8.26 -0.41
CA ILE A 15 10.45 8.54 1.02
C ILE A 15 9.92 9.95 1.34
N PHE A 16 10.29 10.93 0.53
CA PHE A 16 9.82 12.30 0.72
C PHE A 16 8.29 12.39 0.64
N MET A 17 7.70 11.75 -0.36
CA MET A 17 6.23 11.73 -0.53
C MET A 17 5.54 11.13 0.70
N ILE A 18 6.06 10.02 1.22
CA ILE A 18 5.47 9.36 2.38
C ILE A 18 5.60 10.21 3.64
N LEU A 19 6.77 10.82 3.88
CA LEU A 19 6.96 11.70 5.03
C LEU A 19 6.00 12.89 4.98
N GLU A 20 5.84 13.49 3.81
CA GLU A 20 4.92 14.61 3.61
C GLU A 20 3.46 14.17 3.85
N ALA A 21 3.08 13.01 3.35
CA ALA A 21 1.74 12.46 3.55
C ALA A 21 1.45 12.19 5.04
N LYS A 22 2.40 11.62 5.76
CA LYS A 22 2.26 11.39 7.21
C LYS A 22 2.10 12.68 7.98
N ASN A 23 2.93 13.67 7.67
CA ASN A 23 2.85 14.97 8.32
C ASN A 23 1.49 15.62 8.13
N ALA A 24 0.95 15.56 6.92
CA ALA A 24 -0.36 16.11 6.59
C ALA A 24 -1.51 15.40 7.31
N LEU A 25 -1.33 14.13 7.69
CA LEU A 25 -2.31 13.36 8.44
C LEU A 25 -2.18 13.55 9.96
N GLY A 26 -1.28 14.44 10.41
CA GLY A 26 -1.04 14.65 11.84
C GLY A 26 -0.26 13.53 12.50
N ARG A 27 0.36 12.65 11.72
CA ARG A 27 1.24 11.60 12.24
C ARG A 27 2.66 12.14 12.38
N VAL A 28 3.43 11.54 13.30
CA VAL A 28 4.86 11.84 13.39
C VAL A 28 5.51 11.36 12.09
N PRO A 29 6.21 12.23 11.34
CA PRO A 29 6.80 11.84 10.06
C PRO A 29 8.10 11.05 10.27
N GLY A 30 8.00 9.88 10.91
CA GLY A 30 9.13 8.99 11.11
C GLY A 30 9.45 8.21 9.83
N LEU A 31 10.74 7.98 9.61
CA LEU A 31 11.21 7.17 8.49
C LEU A 31 10.83 5.71 8.71
N ASN A 32 10.22 5.10 7.71
CA ASN A 32 10.02 3.65 7.67
C ASN A 32 11.28 3.03 7.08
N GLU A 33 12.05 2.32 7.90
CA GLU A 33 13.38 1.82 7.52
C GLU A 33 13.35 0.83 6.34
N ASP A 34 12.24 0.11 6.14
CA ASP A 34 12.08 -0.79 5.00
C ASP A 34 12.19 -0.06 3.66
N LEU A 35 11.87 1.24 3.63
CA LEU A 35 11.95 2.05 2.41
C LEU A 35 13.38 2.38 1.99
N LEU A 36 14.35 2.20 2.89
CA LEU A 36 15.75 2.42 2.55
C LEU A 36 16.30 1.36 1.59
N ASP A 37 15.73 0.16 1.63
CA ASP A 37 16.13 -0.91 0.75
C ASP A 37 14.91 -1.76 0.38
N ILE A 38 14.16 -1.28 -0.60
CA ILE A 38 12.93 -1.95 -1.06
C ILE A 38 13.26 -3.26 -1.76
N GLN A 39 14.39 -3.33 -2.46
CA GLN A 39 14.80 -4.57 -3.10
C GLN A 39 14.92 -5.69 -2.06
N GLN A 40 15.66 -5.46 -0.99
CA GLN A 40 15.88 -6.46 0.04
C GLN A 40 14.59 -6.76 0.83
N ASN A 41 13.81 -5.74 1.16
CA ASN A 41 12.68 -5.89 2.07
C ASN A 41 11.40 -6.35 1.37
N TYR A 42 11.35 -6.30 0.05
CA TYR A 42 10.17 -6.71 -0.72
C TYR A 42 10.54 -7.70 -1.82
N PHE A 43 11.27 -7.28 -2.85
CA PHE A 43 11.53 -8.13 -4.02
C PHE A 43 12.34 -9.37 -3.71
N ASP A 44 13.39 -9.26 -2.90
CA ASP A 44 14.24 -10.41 -2.54
C ASP A 44 13.49 -11.45 -1.70
N LYS A 45 12.38 -11.04 -1.06
CA LYS A 45 11.50 -11.95 -0.31
C LYS A 45 10.43 -12.59 -1.19
N GLY A 46 10.40 -12.27 -2.48
CA GLY A 46 9.36 -12.72 -3.39
C GLY A 46 8.10 -11.87 -3.36
N ASP A 47 8.14 -10.74 -2.66
CA ASP A 47 7.01 -9.82 -2.52
C ASP A 47 7.18 -8.65 -3.49
N MET A 48 6.20 -7.74 -3.53
CA MET A 48 6.20 -6.65 -4.51
C MET A 48 6.00 -5.29 -3.86
N PHE A 49 6.40 -4.26 -4.60
CA PHE A 49 6.17 -2.87 -4.23
C PHE A 49 5.94 -2.07 -5.52
N TRP A 50 4.86 -1.28 -5.54
CA TRP A 50 4.49 -0.44 -6.68
C TRP A 50 4.47 1.02 -6.30
N ILE A 51 4.71 1.86 -7.29
CA ILE A 51 4.57 3.31 -7.14
C ILE A 51 3.70 3.84 -8.28
N ALA A 52 2.98 4.91 -7.98
CA ALA A 52 2.31 5.71 -9.00
C ALA A 52 3.20 6.93 -9.28
N ILE A 53 3.41 7.22 -10.56
CA ILE A 53 4.21 8.37 -10.99
C ILE A 53 3.39 9.27 -11.90
N ASP A 54 3.66 10.56 -11.84
CA ASP A 54 2.98 11.55 -12.67
C ASP A 54 3.75 11.81 -13.99
N ASP A 55 3.24 12.73 -14.80
CA ASP A 55 3.86 13.06 -16.08
C ASP A 55 5.24 13.73 -15.94
N ASN A 56 5.58 14.20 -14.75
CA ASN A 56 6.89 14.80 -14.44
C ASN A 56 7.84 13.78 -13.81
N ASP A 57 7.50 12.50 -13.88
CA ASP A 57 8.29 11.40 -13.32
C ASP A 57 8.47 11.49 -11.79
N ARG A 58 7.49 12.09 -11.10
CA ARG A 58 7.50 12.22 -9.64
C ARG A 58 6.58 11.17 -9.01
N VAL A 59 6.98 10.68 -7.83
CA VAL A 59 6.19 9.69 -7.08
C VAL A 59 5.00 10.38 -6.43
N ILE A 60 3.79 9.90 -6.74
CA ILE A 60 2.55 10.44 -6.20
C ILE A 60 1.74 9.42 -5.41
N GLY A 61 2.20 8.19 -5.32
CA GLY A 61 1.55 7.17 -4.51
C GLY A 61 2.40 5.92 -4.42
N SER A 62 2.05 5.05 -3.48
CA SER A 62 2.80 3.82 -3.24
C SER A 62 1.92 2.74 -2.63
N VAL A 63 2.32 1.48 -2.80
CA VAL A 63 1.78 0.33 -2.08
C VAL A 63 2.76 -0.84 -2.19
N GLY A 64 2.91 -1.59 -1.12
CA GLY A 64 3.68 -2.83 -1.13
C GLY A 64 2.98 -3.88 -0.30
N TYR A 65 3.49 -5.10 -0.31
CA TYR A 65 3.03 -6.13 0.60
C TYR A 65 4.17 -7.05 1.01
N ASN A 66 3.99 -7.70 2.14
CA ASN A 66 4.83 -8.82 2.55
C ASN A 66 3.94 -10.04 2.79
N SER A 67 4.44 -11.21 2.39
CA SER A 67 3.75 -12.47 2.62
C SER A 67 3.79 -12.83 4.10
N ILE A 68 2.68 -13.36 4.61
CA ILE A 68 2.62 -13.86 5.98
C ILE A 68 3.13 -15.31 5.97
N PRO A 69 4.18 -15.63 6.76
CA PRO A 69 4.75 -16.98 6.76
C PRO A 69 3.72 -18.06 7.06
N ASN A 70 3.85 -19.20 6.41
CA ASN A 70 3.00 -20.38 6.61
C ASN A 70 1.51 -20.13 6.28
N SER A 71 1.25 -19.21 5.36
CA SER A 71 -0.12 -18.91 4.93
C SER A 71 -0.15 -18.50 3.46
N ASN A 72 -1.35 -18.35 2.91
CA ASN A 72 -1.57 -17.76 1.59
C ASN A 72 -2.05 -16.30 1.69
N ASP A 73 -1.83 -15.70 2.84
CA ASP A 73 -2.22 -14.31 3.10
C ASP A 73 -1.03 -13.37 3.02
N VAL A 74 -1.30 -12.09 2.80
CA VAL A 74 -0.29 -11.04 2.78
C VAL A 74 -0.71 -9.88 3.66
N VAL A 75 0.25 -9.08 4.11
CA VAL A 75 -0.01 -7.80 4.76
C VAL A 75 0.33 -6.70 3.76
N LEU A 76 -0.62 -5.82 3.48
CA LEU A 76 -0.39 -4.63 2.68
C LEU A 76 0.33 -3.57 3.50
N HIS A 77 1.31 -2.94 2.90
CA HIS A 77 2.13 -1.90 3.54
C HIS A 77 2.25 -0.67 2.66
N ARG A 78 2.42 0.46 3.30
CA ARG A 78 2.85 1.69 2.64
C ARG A 78 1.91 2.15 1.54
N LEU A 79 0.60 1.98 1.73
CA LEU A 79 -0.38 2.58 0.82
C LEU A 79 -0.50 4.06 1.18
N PHE A 80 0.13 4.90 0.38
CA PHE A 80 0.11 6.36 0.55
C PHE A 80 -0.20 7.05 -0.76
N VAL A 81 -0.82 8.20 -0.67
CA VAL A 81 -1.08 9.08 -1.81
C VAL A 81 -0.59 10.47 -1.44
N LYS A 82 0.04 11.15 -2.38
CA LYS A 82 0.53 12.51 -2.20
C LYS A 82 -0.60 13.40 -1.69
N ASN A 83 -0.31 14.19 -0.67
CA ASN A 83 -1.35 14.91 0.08
C ASN A 83 -2.28 15.77 -0.79
N ASN A 84 -1.73 16.52 -1.73
CA ASN A 84 -2.52 17.39 -2.58
C ASN A 84 -3.24 16.69 -3.74
N LEU A 85 -3.12 15.37 -3.84
CA LEU A 85 -3.72 14.56 -4.92
C LEU A 85 -4.72 13.53 -4.38
N LYS A 86 -5.17 13.68 -3.16
CA LYS A 86 -6.17 12.77 -2.57
C LYS A 86 -7.53 12.93 -3.25
N ASN A 87 -8.34 11.88 -3.13
CA ASN A 87 -9.70 11.82 -3.70
C ASN A 87 -9.73 11.88 -5.23
N GLN A 88 -8.62 11.49 -5.88
CA GLN A 88 -8.54 11.40 -7.34
C GLN A 88 -8.43 9.96 -7.85
N GLY A 89 -8.67 8.98 -6.97
CA GLY A 89 -8.66 7.57 -7.34
C GLY A 89 -7.29 6.91 -7.37
N ILE A 90 -6.23 7.60 -6.98
CA ILE A 90 -4.87 7.05 -6.99
C ILE A 90 -4.73 5.88 -6.01
N GLY A 91 -5.21 6.05 -4.78
CA GLY A 91 -5.19 4.99 -3.78
C GLY A 91 -5.97 3.76 -4.20
N THR A 92 -7.14 3.96 -4.79
CA THR A 92 -7.96 2.87 -5.32
C THR A 92 -7.24 2.13 -6.45
N ALA A 93 -6.60 2.86 -7.35
CA ALA A 93 -5.85 2.26 -8.46
C ALA A 93 -4.65 1.44 -7.95
N LEU A 94 -3.94 1.94 -6.95
CA LEU A 94 -2.81 1.22 -6.34
C LEU A 94 -3.30 -0.05 -5.64
N LEU A 95 -4.35 0.05 -4.83
CA LEU A 95 -4.92 -1.11 -4.15
C LEU A 95 -5.37 -2.18 -5.14
N LYS A 96 -6.06 -1.76 -6.19
CA LYS A 96 -6.53 -2.67 -7.23
C LYS A 96 -5.38 -3.36 -7.95
N THR A 97 -4.29 -2.63 -8.25
CA THR A 97 -3.10 -3.20 -8.86
C THR A 97 -2.50 -4.30 -7.97
N ALA A 98 -2.37 -4.02 -6.68
CA ALA A 98 -1.85 -5.00 -5.73
C ALA A 98 -2.77 -6.22 -5.64
N GLU A 99 -4.08 -6.02 -5.50
CA GLU A 99 -5.05 -7.11 -5.39
C GLU A 99 -5.08 -8.00 -6.64
N GLU A 100 -5.06 -7.40 -7.82
CA GLU A 100 -5.04 -8.17 -9.07
C GLU A 100 -3.78 -9.03 -9.18
N HIS A 101 -2.64 -8.48 -8.79
CA HIS A 101 -1.39 -9.24 -8.77
C HIS A 101 -1.48 -10.41 -7.77
N LEU A 102 -1.97 -10.15 -6.57
CA LEU A 102 -2.09 -11.18 -5.53
C LEU A 102 -3.02 -12.31 -5.96
N ILE A 103 -4.13 -11.99 -6.60
CA ILE A 103 -5.05 -12.99 -7.17
C ILE A 103 -4.31 -13.81 -8.23
N SER A 104 -3.53 -13.17 -9.10
CA SER A 104 -2.81 -13.85 -10.19
C SER A 104 -1.78 -14.85 -9.69
N ILE A 105 -1.19 -14.63 -8.51
CA ILE A 105 -0.19 -15.54 -7.93
C ILE A 105 -0.79 -16.51 -6.88
N GLY A 106 -2.12 -16.52 -6.74
CA GLY A 106 -2.81 -17.49 -5.88
C GLY A 106 -2.89 -17.12 -4.41
N LYS A 107 -2.63 -15.88 -4.03
CA LYS A 107 -2.84 -15.44 -2.65
C LYS A 107 -4.34 -15.40 -2.33
N LYS A 108 -4.70 -15.71 -1.09
CA LYS A 108 -6.10 -15.88 -0.70
C LYS A 108 -6.69 -14.70 0.03
N ALA A 109 -5.89 -13.94 0.75
CA ALA A 109 -6.38 -12.78 1.48
C ALA A 109 -5.32 -11.71 1.62
N ALA A 110 -5.78 -10.46 1.70
CA ALA A 110 -4.97 -9.31 2.05
C ALA A 110 -5.41 -8.80 3.41
N VAL A 111 -4.44 -8.51 4.26
CA VAL A 111 -4.63 -8.00 5.61
C VAL A 111 -4.02 -6.60 5.68
N VAL A 112 -4.65 -5.70 6.41
CA VAL A 112 -4.10 -4.38 6.70
C VAL A 112 -4.12 -4.14 8.20
N HIS A 113 -3.07 -3.52 8.72
CA HIS A 113 -3.00 -3.09 10.10
C HIS A 113 -3.19 -1.58 10.15
N LEU A 114 -4.16 -1.12 10.93
CA LEU A 114 -4.49 0.30 11.05
C LEU A 114 -4.13 0.80 12.44
N GLY A 115 -3.65 2.04 12.51
CA GLY A 115 -3.45 2.71 13.78
C GLY A 115 -4.77 3.19 14.38
N ASN A 116 -4.69 4.08 15.39
CA ASN A 116 -5.90 4.61 16.03
C ASN A 116 -6.76 5.39 15.03
N LYS A 117 -8.06 5.46 15.32
CA LYS A 117 -9.02 6.09 14.41
C LYS A 117 -8.80 7.60 14.23
N GLU A 118 -8.20 8.25 15.22
CA GLU A 118 -7.94 9.70 15.16
C GLU A 118 -6.94 10.05 14.06
N HIS A 119 -5.79 9.35 14.02
CA HIS A 119 -4.72 9.64 13.05
C HIS A 119 -4.80 8.80 11.79
N PHE A 120 -5.64 7.76 11.78
CA PHE A 120 -5.82 6.86 10.65
C PHE A 120 -7.26 6.89 10.12
N TYR A 121 -7.97 8.00 10.37
CA TYR A 121 -9.37 8.16 10.01
C TYR A 121 -9.66 7.83 8.54
N GLU A 122 -8.82 8.33 7.63
CA GLU A 122 -9.01 8.08 6.21
C GLU A 122 -8.90 6.59 5.88
N SER A 123 -7.91 5.88 6.48
CA SER A 123 -7.74 4.44 6.28
C SER A 123 -8.93 3.65 6.81
N TRP A 124 -9.46 4.02 7.99
CA TRP A 124 -10.63 3.36 8.57
C TRP A 124 -11.88 3.52 7.72
N GLN A 125 -11.93 4.52 6.82
CA GLN A 125 -13.01 4.69 5.86
C GLN A 125 -12.70 4.07 4.51
N PHE A 126 -11.45 4.16 4.07
CA PHE A 126 -11.02 3.69 2.76
C PHE A 126 -11.15 2.17 2.61
N TYR A 127 -10.58 1.42 3.55
CA TYR A 127 -10.56 -0.03 3.43
C TYR A 127 -11.94 -0.69 3.45
N PRO A 128 -12.86 -0.30 4.34
CA PRO A 128 -14.22 -0.88 4.29
C PRO A 128 -14.93 -0.65 2.96
N LYS A 129 -14.72 0.48 2.31
CA LYS A 129 -15.29 0.76 0.98
C LYS A 129 -14.79 -0.21 -0.08
N HIS A 130 -13.64 -0.82 0.15
CA HIS A 130 -13.02 -1.75 -0.79
C HIS A 130 -13.14 -3.21 -0.36
N GLY A 131 -14.04 -3.50 0.58
CA GLY A 131 -14.37 -4.88 0.97
C GLY A 131 -13.57 -5.44 2.13
N TYR A 132 -12.79 -4.60 2.81
CA TYR A 132 -12.05 -5.04 3.99
C TYR A 132 -12.93 -4.99 5.23
N VAL A 133 -12.83 -6.02 6.07
CA VAL A 133 -13.65 -6.17 7.28
C VAL A 133 -12.73 -6.40 8.48
N GLU A 134 -13.00 -5.68 9.56
CA GLU A 134 -12.24 -5.87 10.81
C GLU A 134 -12.47 -7.26 11.36
N PHE A 135 -11.40 -7.99 11.69
CA PHE A 135 -11.46 -9.34 12.24
C PHE A 135 -10.73 -9.45 13.58
N GLU A 136 -9.83 -8.52 13.86
CA GLU A 136 -9.16 -8.35 15.15
C GLU A 136 -9.01 -6.85 15.39
N PRO A 137 -8.83 -6.39 16.63
CA PRO A 137 -8.63 -4.97 16.89
C PRO A 137 -7.50 -4.40 16.03
N ASN A 138 -7.82 -3.36 15.26
CA ASN A 138 -6.90 -2.66 14.36
C ASN A 138 -6.42 -3.45 13.14
N TYR A 139 -7.04 -4.62 12.84
CA TYR A 139 -6.73 -5.40 11.65
C TYR A 139 -7.97 -5.60 10.80
N MET A 140 -7.84 -5.38 9.50
CA MET A 140 -8.89 -5.69 8.54
C MET A 140 -8.39 -6.70 7.52
N ARG A 141 -9.31 -7.47 6.96
CA ARG A 141 -9.01 -8.55 6.04
C ARG A 141 -10.00 -8.55 4.88
N LYS A 142 -9.50 -8.86 3.70
CA LYS A 142 -10.34 -9.09 2.53
C LYS A 142 -9.93 -10.40 1.87
N GLU A 143 -10.91 -11.25 1.61
CA GLU A 143 -10.67 -12.45 0.81
C GLU A 143 -10.55 -12.07 -0.66
N LEU A 144 -9.55 -12.65 -1.32
CA LEU A 144 -9.25 -12.38 -2.71
C LEU A 144 -9.65 -13.60 -3.53
N PHE A 145 -10.51 -13.40 -4.54
CA PHE A 145 -10.83 -14.49 -5.44
C PHE A 145 -10.83 -14.03 -6.87
N LYS A 146 -10.43 -14.99 -7.70
CA LYS A 146 -10.54 -14.81 -9.13
C LYS A 146 -12.02 -14.89 -9.51
N SER A 147 -12.44 -13.98 -10.39
CA SER A 147 -13.79 -14.04 -10.92
C SER A 147 -14.01 -15.36 -11.65
N MET A 148 -15.16 -15.98 -11.40
CA MET A 148 -15.56 -17.23 -12.04
C MET A 148 -16.27 -17.02 -13.37
N LYS A 149 -16.41 -15.79 -13.77
CA LYS A 149 -17.08 -15.46 -15.03
C LYS A 149 -16.12 -15.44 -16.20
#